data_d4e7ca065d7f40e9048f34a5b976171f
#
_entry.id   d4e7ca065d7f40e9048f34a5b976171f
#
_cell.length_a   1.000
_cell.length_b   1.000
_cell.length_c   1.000
_cell.angle_alpha   90.00
_cell.angle_beta   90.00
_cell.angle_gamma   90.00
#
_symmetry.space_group_name_H-M   'P 1'
#
loop_
_entity.id
_entity.type
_entity.pdbx_description
1 polymer ?
#
loop_
_entity_poly.entity_id
_entity_poly.type
_entity_poly.pdbx_seq_one_letter_code
_entity_poly.pdbx_strand_id
1 'polypeptide(L)'
;MYKRQGPLRSGRDQFLQLLMPYQALYYHDGESAACTKFISVYNYSGLNIGGKSYFNTPTHPHVAHRDSRGRDVAYEHTEFTSGKEIRQAASNAGIGLKYDYDTTFFRFADYRTGEENAMQGAASGRTVSITHSDHYKTSFRYDPQSRTYKMQMYSRISGKFENTVDELTGKQLGFTNLLVCFAPIERYSGDSGDVQQVSYISGGDAYYFSRGAVQHGRWEKASPEHPLRVYDKTGAQMLFNRGKTYLAIVDDDEWPNFNYQ
;
A
#
# COMPACT_ATOMS: atom_id res chain seq x y z
N MET A 1 13.23 -8.14 -0.81
CA MET A 1 12.57 -7.82 0.48
C MET A 1 12.72 -6.34 0.76
N TYR A 2 11.62 -5.66 1.06
CA TYR A 2 11.68 -4.23 1.36
C TYR A 2 11.87 -4.04 2.83
N LYS A 3 12.76 -3.11 3.15
CA LYS A 3 12.92 -2.64 4.51
C LYS A 3 12.12 -1.36 4.63
N ARG A 4 11.10 -1.39 5.46
CA ARG A 4 10.28 -0.22 5.75
C ARG A 4 10.98 0.67 6.72
N GLN A 5 10.75 1.96 6.58
CA GLN A 5 11.49 2.98 7.31
C GLN A 5 10.62 3.82 8.23
N GLY A 6 9.35 3.55 8.26
CA GLY A 6 8.41 4.23 9.15
C GLY A 6 8.20 3.47 10.47
N PRO A 7 7.76 4.16 11.52
CA PRO A 7 7.37 3.53 12.78
C PRO A 7 6.09 2.71 12.61
N LEU A 8 5.88 1.77 13.54
CA LEU A 8 4.60 1.11 13.70
C LEU A 8 3.56 2.13 14.13
N ARG A 9 2.37 2.01 13.59
CA ARG A 9 1.23 2.89 13.88
C ARG A 9 -0.04 2.08 14.02
N SER A 10 -1.08 2.74 14.49
CA SER A 10 -2.39 2.14 14.68
C SER A 10 -2.96 1.57 13.39
N GLY A 11 -3.54 0.38 13.50
CA GLY A 11 -4.22 -0.30 12.40
C GLY A 11 -5.42 0.48 11.88
N ARG A 12 -5.67 0.32 10.58
CA ARG A 12 -6.80 0.90 9.87
C ARG A 12 -7.46 -0.17 9.00
N ASP A 13 -8.77 -0.15 8.96
CA ASP A 13 -9.58 -1.10 8.16
C ASP A 13 -9.30 -0.99 6.65
N GLN A 14 -8.93 0.17 6.15
CA GLN A 14 -8.55 0.35 4.75
C GLN A 14 -7.42 -0.59 4.33
N PHE A 15 -6.43 -0.79 5.20
CA PHE A 15 -5.34 -1.73 4.91
C PHE A 15 -5.80 -3.16 4.98
N LEU A 16 -6.65 -3.51 5.97
CA LEU A 16 -7.20 -4.85 6.09
C LEU A 16 -8.02 -5.24 4.87
N GLN A 17 -8.85 -4.34 4.37
CA GLN A 17 -9.64 -4.57 3.15
C GLN A 17 -8.78 -4.91 1.92
N LEU A 18 -7.54 -4.41 1.85
CA LEU A 18 -6.60 -4.76 0.79
C LEU A 18 -5.80 -6.03 1.09
N LEU A 19 -5.55 -6.32 2.37
CA LEU A 19 -4.68 -7.42 2.79
C LEU A 19 -5.39 -8.75 2.95
N MET A 20 -6.69 -8.74 3.27
CA MET A 20 -7.47 -9.96 3.52
C MET A 20 -7.36 -11.01 2.41
N PRO A 21 -7.52 -10.65 1.14
CA PRO A 21 -7.43 -11.64 0.06
C PRO A 21 -6.06 -12.29 -0.07
N TYR A 22 -5.00 -11.62 0.41
CA TYR A 22 -3.63 -12.19 0.46
C TYR A 22 -3.38 -13.05 1.70
N GLN A 23 -4.34 -13.07 2.65
CA GLN A 23 -4.15 -13.66 3.97
C GLN A 23 -2.84 -13.15 4.63
N ALA A 24 -2.56 -11.86 4.41
CA ALA A 24 -1.32 -11.25 4.84
C ALA A 24 -1.29 -11.07 6.36
N LEU A 25 -0.14 -11.29 6.95
CA LEU A 25 0.08 -10.99 8.35
C LEU A 25 0.14 -9.48 8.54
N TYR A 26 -0.81 -8.93 9.29
CA TYR A 26 -0.90 -7.50 9.57
C TYR A 26 -0.40 -7.19 10.99
N TYR A 27 0.69 -6.44 11.06
CA TYR A 27 1.28 -6.03 12.34
C TYR A 27 1.13 -4.52 12.53
N HIS A 28 0.58 -4.11 13.68
CA HIS A 28 0.33 -2.71 14.03
C HIS A 28 0.35 -2.51 15.56
N ASP A 29 0.48 -1.27 16.02
CA ASP A 29 0.39 -0.89 17.43
C ASP A 29 -0.87 -0.03 17.65
N GLY A 30 -1.85 -0.63 18.32
CA GLY A 30 -3.19 -0.05 18.47
C GLY A 30 -4.00 -0.08 17.17
N GLU A 31 -5.24 0.39 17.24
CA GLU A 31 -6.15 0.42 16.08
C GLU A 31 -7.26 1.45 16.28
N SER A 32 -7.89 1.87 15.17
CA SER A 32 -9.10 2.71 15.23
C SER A 32 -10.33 1.86 15.60
N ALA A 33 -11.37 2.50 16.13
CA ALA A 33 -12.64 1.83 16.42
C ALA A 33 -13.24 1.14 15.17
N ALA A 34 -13.11 1.76 14.00
CA ALA A 34 -13.52 1.18 12.72
C ALA A 34 -12.73 -0.10 12.40
N CYS A 35 -11.41 -0.08 12.65
CA CYS A 35 -10.56 -1.25 12.45
C CYS A 35 -10.94 -2.39 13.41
N THR A 36 -11.15 -2.11 14.70
CA THR A 36 -11.63 -3.08 15.68
C THR A 36 -12.94 -3.73 15.24
N LYS A 37 -13.90 -2.92 14.82
CA LYS A 37 -15.19 -3.41 14.30
C LYS A 37 -15.00 -4.29 13.07
N PHE A 38 -14.15 -3.88 12.13
CA PHE A 38 -13.85 -4.63 10.92
C PHE A 38 -13.24 -6.00 11.24
N ILE A 39 -12.24 -6.05 12.12
CA ILE A 39 -11.63 -7.30 12.59
C ILE A 39 -12.67 -8.24 13.19
N SER A 40 -13.56 -7.72 14.01
CA SER A 40 -14.62 -8.50 14.65
C SER A 40 -15.62 -9.07 13.63
N VAL A 41 -16.06 -8.26 12.66
CA VAL A 41 -17.04 -8.67 11.63
C VAL A 41 -16.48 -9.76 10.73
N TYR A 42 -15.24 -9.64 10.31
CA TYR A 42 -14.60 -10.56 9.35
C TYR A 42 -13.76 -11.64 10.02
N ASN A 43 -13.75 -11.70 11.35
CA ASN A 43 -12.96 -12.66 12.11
C ASN A 43 -11.47 -12.71 11.66
N TYR A 44 -10.87 -11.54 11.48
CA TYR A 44 -9.51 -11.43 10.95
C TYR A 44 -8.42 -11.67 12.01
N SER A 45 -8.80 -11.99 13.24
CA SER A 45 -7.91 -12.13 14.39
C SER A 45 -6.78 -13.16 14.21
N GLY A 46 -7.03 -14.22 13.45
CA GLY A 46 -6.01 -15.23 13.16
C GLY A 46 -4.82 -14.74 12.34
N LEU A 47 -4.99 -13.67 11.58
CA LEU A 47 -3.96 -13.07 10.72
C LEU A 47 -3.47 -11.72 11.24
N ASN A 48 -4.25 -11.08 12.11
CA ASN A 48 -3.89 -9.82 12.73
C ASN A 48 -3.20 -10.10 14.07
N ILE A 49 -1.89 -10.08 14.05
CA ILE A 49 -1.05 -10.19 15.27
C ILE A 49 -0.67 -8.80 15.79
N GLY A 50 -1.49 -7.82 15.47
CA GLY A 50 -1.22 -6.43 15.79
C GLY A 50 -1.49 -6.08 17.22
N GLY A 51 -0.98 -4.95 17.58
CA GLY A 51 -1.27 -4.27 18.79
C GLY A 51 -0.39 -4.69 19.98
N LYS A 52 -0.11 -3.70 20.75
CA LYS A 52 0.72 -3.81 21.95
C LYS A 52 0.12 -4.77 22.98
N SER A 53 -1.20 -4.76 23.14
CA SER A 53 -1.91 -5.62 24.09
C SER A 53 -1.84 -7.09 23.70
N TYR A 54 -1.84 -7.42 22.42
CA TYR A 54 -1.79 -8.81 21.96
C TYR A 54 -0.43 -9.46 22.25
N PHE A 55 0.66 -8.74 21.99
CA PHE A 55 2.02 -9.27 22.19
C PHE A 55 2.60 -9.05 23.58
N ASN A 56 1.88 -8.39 24.47
CA ASN A 56 2.36 -8.07 25.80
C ASN A 56 1.84 -9.04 26.87
N THR A 57 1.61 -10.29 26.49
CA THR A 57 1.24 -11.38 27.39
C THR A 57 2.42 -12.34 27.58
N PRO A 58 2.43 -13.19 28.61
CA PRO A 58 3.48 -14.20 28.78
C PRO A 58 3.61 -15.15 27.61
N THR A 59 2.52 -15.44 26.89
CA THR A 59 2.49 -16.32 25.70
C THR A 59 2.77 -15.59 24.41
N HIS A 60 2.56 -14.27 24.36
CA HIS A 60 2.72 -13.43 23.20
C HIS A 60 3.50 -12.17 23.58
N PRO A 61 4.81 -12.27 23.84
CA PRO A 61 5.60 -11.11 24.23
C PRO A 61 5.64 -10.08 23.11
N HIS A 62 5.62 -8.82 23.47
CA HIS A 62 5.78 -7.72 22.53
C HIS A 62 7.13 -7.80 21.80
N VAL A 63 7.11 -7.82 20.50
CA VAL A 63 8.28 -8.01 19.63
C VAL A 63 8.61 -6.80 18.78
N ALA A 64 8.28 -5.62 19.27
CA ALA A 64 8.74 -4.37 18.68
C ALA A 64 9.67 -3.66 19.66
N HIS A 65 10.41 -2.70 19.17
CA HIS A 65 11.34 -1.90 19.97
C HIS A 65 11.16 -0.41 19.69
N ARG A 66 11.58 0.41 20.66
CA ARG A 66 11.58 1.87 20.54
C ARG A 66 12.97 2.35 20.14
N ASP A 67 13.03 3.16 19.09
CA ASP A 67 14.25 3.78 18.60
C ASP A 67 13.93 5.15 17.99
N SER A 68 14.42 6.20 18.60
CA SER A 68 14.28 7.57 18.08
C SER A 68 15.20 7.85 16.89
N ARG A 69 16.20 6.99 16.69
CA ARG A 69 17.28 7.17 15.68
C ARG A 69 17.98 8.50 15.81
N GLY A 70 18.14 8.97 17.06
CA GLY A 70 18.78 10.24 17.38
C GLY A 70 17.99 11.49 16.96
N ARG A 71 16.70 11.33 16.64
CA ARG A 71 15.80 12.44 16.27
C ARG A 71 14.92 12.82 17.45
N ASP A 72 14.62 14.10 17.56
CA ASP A 72 13.58 14.60 18.47
C ASP A 72 12.22 14.42 17.77
N VAL A 73 11.54 13.34 18.11
CA VAL A 73 10.24 12.97 17.54
C VAL A 73 9.28 12.50 18.64
N ALA A 74 7.99 12.66 18.41
CA ALA A 74 6.99 12.18 19.34
C ALA A 74 7.13 10.67 19.60
N TYR A 75 6.84 10.24 20.84
CA TYR A 75 6.99 8.85 21.30
C TYR A 75 6.34 7.83 20.38
N GLU A 76 5.18 8.16 19.80
CA GLU A 76 4.46 7.32 18.86
C GLU A 76 5.19 7.09 17.51
N HIS A 77 6.23 7.87 17.23
CA HIS A 77 7.07 7.73 16.03
C HIS A 77 8.34 6.92 16.27
N THR A 78 8.48 6.30 17.42
CA THR A 78 9.71 5.58 17.80
C THR A 78 9.58 4.07 17.83
N GLU A 79 8.41 3.51 17.55
CA GLU A 79 8.22 2.06 17.58
C GLU A 79 8.50 1.41 16.22
N PHE A 80 9.38 0.45 16.23
CA PHE A 80 9.81 -0.29 15.04
C PHE A 80 9.76 -1.79 15.28
N THR A 81 9.72 -2.55 14.20
CA THR A 81 9.87 -4.00 14.18
C THR A 81 10.69 -4.44 12.98
N SER A 82 11.03 -5.71 12.94
CA SER A 82 11.74 -6.33 11.83
C SER A 82 11.01 -7.60 11.36
N GLY A 83 11.31 -8.06 10.15
CA GLY A 83 10.78 -9.31 9.65
C GLY A 83 11.17 -10.53 10.51
N LYS A 84 12.25 -10.45 11.29
CA LYS A 84 12.63 -11.47 12.26
C LYS A 84 11.68 -11.45 13.46
N GLU A 85 11.44 -10.28 14.02
CA GLU A 85 10.53 -10.08 15.16
C GLU A 85 9.10 -10.48 14.81
N ILE A 86 8.61 -10.08 13.62
CA ILE A 86 7.28 -10.47 13.13
C ILE A 86 7.16 -12.00 12.98
N ARG A 87 8.16 -12.67 12.42
CA ARG A 87 8.16 -14.14 12.32
C ARG A 87 8.17 -14.80 13.68
N GLN A 88 8.93 -14.26 14.64
CA GLN A 88 8.95 -14.77 16.01
C GLN A 88 7.59 -14.60 16.67
N ALA A 89 6.96 -13.45 16.48
CA ALA A 89 5.61 -13.17 16.98
C ALA A 89 4.59 -14.17 16.41
N ALA A 90 4.59 -14.37 15.11
CA ALA A 90 3.71 -15.32 14.43
C ALA A 90 3.93 -16.76 14.98
N SER A 91 5.19 -17.17 15.14
CA SER A 91 5.53 -18.48 15.71
C SER A 91 5.02 -18.63 17.13
N ASN A 92 5.20 -17.63 17.97
CA ASN A 92 4.72 -17.64 19.36
C ASN A 92 3.19 -17.70 19.44
N ALA A 93 2.51 -17.10 18.47
CA ALA A 93 1.05 -17.11 18.37
C ALA A 93 0.48 -18.37 17.67
N GLY A 94 1.34 -19.29 17.24
CA GLY A 94 0.91 -20.46 16.48
C GLY A 94 0.35 -20.16 15.08
N ILE A 95 0.68 -18.97 14.54
CA ILE A 95 0.19 -18.55 13.23
C ILE A 95 1.09 -19.10 12.13
N GLY A 96 0.51 -19.87 11.21
CA GLY A 96 1.19 -20.35 10.03
C GLY A 96 1.61 -19.22 9.09
N LEU A 97 2.77 -19.35 8.45
CA LEU A 97 3.29 -18.36 7.49
C LEU A 97 3.13 -18.80 6.03
N LYS A 98 2.41 -19.89 5.80
CA LYS A 98 2.10 -20.40 4.46
C LYS A 98 0.60 -20.54 4.34
N TYR A 99 0.05 -19.92 3.33
CA TYR A 99 -1.38 -19.93 3.03
C TYR A 99 -1.57 -20.09 1.53
N ASP A 100 -2.63 -20.79 1.16
CA ASP A 100 -3.15 -20.76 -0.20
C ASP A 100 -4.04 -19.53 -0.32
N TYR A 101 -3.61 -18.57 -1.12
CA TYR A 101 -4.37 -17.35 -1.38
C TYR A 101 -4.71 -17.25 -2.87
N ASP A 102 -5.73 -16.45 -3.17
CA ASP A 102 -6.13 -16.17 -4.54
C ASP A 102 -5.00 -15.43 -5.29
N THR A 103 -4.35 -16.14 -6.21
CA THR A 103 -3.26 -15.61 -7.03
C THR A 103 -3.76 -14.75 -8.20
N THR A 104 -5.06 -14.65 -8.41
CA THR A 104 -5.67 -13.90 -9.52
C THR A 104 -5.85 -12.40 -9.23
N PHE A 105 -5.21 -11.90 -8.22
CA PHE A 105 -5.24 -10.51 -7.76
C PHE A 105 -4.90 -9.53 -8.88
N PHE A 106 -3.62 -9.47 -9.20
CA PHE A 106 -3.09 -8.81 -10.37
C PHE A 106 -2.56 -9.86 -11.31
N ARG A 107 -2.98 -9.81 -12.57
CA ARG A 107 -2.41 -10.67 -13.60
C ARG A 107 -1.01 -10.21 -13.93
N PHE A 108 -0.01 -10.79 -13.29
CA PHE A 108 1.39 -10.53 -13.62
C PHE A 108 1.85 -11.34 -14.81
N ALA A 109 2.66 -10.71 -15.65
CA ALA A 109 3.31 -11.36 -16.80
C ALA A 109 4.14 -12.59 -16.37
N ASP A 110 3.96 -13.71 -17.06
CA ASP A 110 4.72 -14.92 -16.76
C ASP A 110 6.12 -14.88 -17.44
N TYR A 111 7.15 -14.79 -16.60
CA TYR A 111 8.53 -14.73 -17.06
C TYR A 111 9.02 -16.01 -17.75
N ARG A 112 8.41 -17.14 -17.45
CA ARG A 112 8.79 -18.42 -18.03
C ARG A 112 8.40 -18.51 -19.49
N THR A 113 7.35 -17.78 -19.88
CA THR A 113 6.87 -17.70 -21.26
C THR A 113 7.40 -16.48 -22.02
N GLY A 114 8.14 -15.59 -21.34
CA GLY A 114 8.56 -14.33 -21.90
C GLY A 114 7.42 -13.29 -22.03
N GLU A 115 6.25 -13.55 -21.43
CA GLU A 115 5.13 -12.64 -21.46
C GLU A 115 5.50 -11.30 -20.81
N GLU A 116 5.10 -10.20 -21.45
CA GLU A 116 5.24 -8.86 -20.92
C GLU A 116 4.14 -7.94 -21.47
N ASN A 117 3.80 -6.91 -20.68
CA ASN A 117 3.00 -5.80 -21.20
C ASN A 117 3.94 -4.77 -21.83
N ALA A 118 4.01 -4.80 -23.14
CA ALA A 118 4.85 -3.88 -23.92
C ALA A 118 4.31 -2.43 -23.92
N MET A 119 3.12 -2.17 -23.34
CA MET A 119 2.44 -0.87 -23.34
C MET A 119 2.24 -0.32 -24.75
N GLN A 120 2.06 -1.18 -25.74
CA GLN A 120 1.94 -0.80 -27.13
C GLN A 120 0.70 0.06 -27.36
N GLY A 121 0.86 1.20 -28.07
CA GLY A 121 -0.22 2.15 -28.31
C GLY A 121 -0.70 2.93 -27.08
N ALA A 122 -0.08 2.73 -25.92
CA ALA A 122 -0.42 3.48 -24.72
C ALA A 122 0.11 4.93 -24.80
N ALA A 123 -0.58 5.83 -24.11
CA ALA A 123 -0.15 7.22 -24.01
C ALA A 123 1.14 7.36 -23.18
N SER A 124 1.81 8.51 -23.30
CA SER A 124 2.95 8.83 -22.44
C SER A 124 2.52 8.89 -20.98
N GLY A 125 3.37 8.35 -20.11
CA GLY A 125 3.19 8.36 -18.66
C GLY A 125 4.55 8.42 -17.97
N ARG A 126 5.48 9.28 -18.49
CA ARG A 126 6.85 9.38 -17.98
C ARG A 126 6.95 10.12 -16.66
N THR A 127 6.04 11.03 -16.40
CA THR A 127 5.91 11.72 -15.12
C THR A 127 4.51 11.54 -14.61
N VAL A 128 4.37 11.34 -13.30
CA VAL A 128 3.08 11.15 -12.65
C VAL A 128 3.08 11.93 -11.35
N SER A 129 2.07 12.77 -11.15
CA SER A 129 1.87 13.51 -9.90
C SER A 129 0.53 13.15 -9.30
N ILE A 130 0.54 12.74 -8.03
CA ILE A 130 -0.62 12.29 -7.29
C ILE A 130 -0.78 13.18 -6.07
N THR A 131 -1.95 13.79 -5.92
CA THR A 131 -2.35 14.52 -4.72
C THR A 131 -3.29 13.63 -3.92
N HIS A 132 -2.97 13.38 -2.66
CA HIS A 132 -3.85 12.67 -1.71
C HIS A 132 -4.50 13.64 -0.73
N SER A 133 -3.87 14.77 -0.50
CA SER A 133 -4.36 15.90 0.29
C SER A 133 -3.44 17.10 0.09
N ASP A 134 -3.79 18.25 0.64
CA ASP A 134 -2.93 19.44 0.63
C ASP A 134 -1.52 19.19 1.15
N HIS A 135 -1.38 18.20 2.03
CA HIS A 135 -0.15 17.92 2.74
C HIS A 135 0.58 16.66 2.27
N TYR A 136 -0.08 15.78 1.55
CA TYR A 136 0.48 14.52 1.08
C TYR A 136 0.37 14.41 -0.43
N LYS A 137 1.48 14.69 -1.09
CA LYS A 137 1.61 14.63 -2.55
C LYS A 137 2.84 13.80 -2.92
N THR A 138 2.70 12.96 -3.95
CA THR A 138 3.79 12.16 -4.49
C THR A 138 4.01 12.47 -5.97
N SER A 139 5.25 12.38 -6.41
CA SER A 139 5.60 12.51 -7.82
C SER A 139 6.54 11.38 -8.22
N PHE A 140 6.41 10.96 -9.47
CA PHE A 140 7.20 9.87 -10.03
C PHE A 140 7.73 10.28 -11.39
N ARG A 141 9.00 9.95 -11.64
CA ARG A 141 9.64 10.13 -12.94
C ARG A 141 10.19 8.80 -13.43
N TYR A 142 9.81 8.41 -14.63
CA TYR A 142 10.34 7.20 -15.26
C TYR A 142 11.81 7.37 -15.64
N ASP A 143 12.63 6.46 -15.16
CA ASP A 143 14.04 6.33 -15.54
C ASP A 143 14.19 5.13 -16.48
N PRO A 144 14.49 5.35 -17.78
CA PRO A 144 14.60 4.28 -18.75
C PRO A 144 15.81 3.36 -18.50
N GLN A 145 16.85 3.84 -17.80
CA GLN A 145 18.03 3.05 -17.50
C GLN A 145 17.74 1.97 -16.47
N SER A 146 17.07 2.32 -15.38
CA SER A 146 16.63 1.36 -14.37
C SER A 146 15.27 0.73 -14.66
N ARG A 147 14.55 1.21 -15.66
CA ARG A 147 13.17 0.84 -16.00
C ARG A 147 12.20 0.97 -14.84
N THR A 148 12.40 2.01 -14.02
CA THR A 148 11.58 2.26 -12.82
C THR A 148 11.14 3.71 -12.73
N TYR A 149 10.02 3.92 -12.06
CA TYR A 149 9.54 5.23 -11.64
C TYR A 149 10.21 5.62 -10.33
N LYS A 150 11.00 6.68 -10.34
CA LYS A 150 11.70 7.24 -9.18
C LYS A 150 10.75 8.11 -8.37
N MET A 151 10.56 7.77 -7.09
CA MET A 151 9.62 8.44 -6.20
C MET A 151 10.19 9.71 -5.59
N GLN A 152 9.36 10.74 -5.56
CA GLN A 152 9.55 11.95 -4.78
C GLN A 152 8.31 12.22 -3.93
N MET A 153 8.48 12.86 -2.79
CA MET A 153 7.42 13.24 -1.88
C MET A 153 7.51 14.74 -1.62
N TYR A 154 6.36 15.40 -1.55
CA TYR A 154 6.31 16.82 -1.23
C TYR A 154 6.71 17.06 0.22
N SER A 155 7.69 17.92 0.42
CA SER A 155 8.14 18.35 1.73
C SER A 155 7.49 19.69 2.10
N ARG A 156 6.72 19.72 3.17
CA ARG A 156 6.12 20.96 3.70
C ARG A 156 7.16 21.94 4.23
N ILE A 157 8.31 21.42 4.63
CA ILE A 157 9.41 22.25 5.19
C ILE A 157 10.09 23.03 4.08
N SER A 158 10.43 22.35 2.97
CA SER A 158 11.13 23.01 1.85
C SER A 158 10.17 23.58 0.79
N GLY A 159 8.89 23.21 0.82
CA GLY A 159 7.90 23.57 -0.20
C GLY A 159 8.17 22.93 -1.56
N LYS A 160 8.92 21.83 -1.63
CA LYS A 160 9.36 21.18 -2.87
C LYS A 160 9.21 19.67 -2.79
N PHE A 161 9.22 19.03 -3.97
CA PHE A 161 9.35 17.57 -4.06
C PHE A 161 10.80 17.17 -3.80
N GLU A 162 10.99 16.24 -2.87
CA GLU A 162 12.27 15.68 -2.48
C GLU A 162 12.32 14.19 -2.79
N ASN A 163 13.53 13.68 -3.12
CA ASN A 163 13.71 12.27 -3.40
C ASN A 163 13.37 11.43 -2.17
N THR A 164 12.46 10.47 -2.33
CA THR A 164 12.16 9.50 -1.28
C THR A 164 13.22 8.42 -1.29
N VAL A 165 14.05 8.36 -0.26
CA VAL A 165 15.15 7.42 -0.15
C VAL A 165 14.91 6.36 0.91
N ASP A 166 15.40 5.16 0.66
CA ASP A 166 15.46 4.10 1.65
C ASP A 166 16.57 4.44 2.66
N GLU A 167 16.21 4.62 3.91
CA GLU A 167 17.11 5.08 4.97
C GLU A 167 18.31 4.15 5.21
N LEU A 168 18.14 2.84 4.99
CA LEU A 168 19.21 1.87 5.22
C LEU A 168 20.19 1.78 4.06
N THR A 169 19.75 2.06 2.85
CA THR A 169 20.57 1.90 1.65
C THR A 169 20.97 3.22 1.01
N GLY A 170 20.35 4.33 1.41
CA GLY A 170 20.53 5.65 0.81
C GLY A 170 20.03 5.74 -0.65
N LYS A 171 19.39 4.71 -1.17
CA LYS A 171 18.92 4.66 -2.56
C LYS A 171 17.52 5.23 -2.69
N GLN A 172 17.30 6.04 -3.72
CA GLN A 172 15.99 6.53 -4.06
C GLN A 172 15.02 5.36 -4.35
N LEU A 173 13.82 5.42 -3.82
CA LEU A 173 12.79 4.42 -4.09
C LEU A 173 12.40 4.44 -5.57
N GLY A 174 12.25 3.23 -6.12
CA GLY A 174 11.84 3.05 -7.51
C GLY A 174 10.90 1.86 -7.65
N PHE A 175 9.91 2.03 -8.54
CA PHE A 175 8.86 1.07 -8.80
C PHE A 175 8.79 0.76 -10.30
N THR A 176 8.63 -0.52 -10.64
CA THR A 176 8.45 -0.95 -12.03
C THR A 176 7.10 -0.49 -12.56
N ASN A 177 6.10 -0.52 -11.67
CA ASN A 177 4.72 -0.18 -11.97
C ASN A 177 4.18 0.84 -10.98
N LEU A 178 3.28 1.71 -11.46
CA LEU A 178 2.39 2.47 -10.59
C LEU A 178 0.96 2.06 -10.94
N LEU A 179 0.13 1.88 -9.92
CA LEU A 179 -1.31 1.73 -10.08
C LEU A 179 -1.99 2.80 -9.24
N VAL A 180 -2.73 3.68 -9.90
CA VAL A 180 -3.51 4.75 -9.28
C VAL A 180 -4.97 4.39 -9.45
N CYS A 181 -5.67 4.18 -8.34
CA CYS A 181 -7.09 3.84 -8.30
C CYS A 181 -7.85 4.97 -7.62
N PHE A 182 -8.91 5.46 -8.25
CA PHE A 182 -9.79 6.46 -7.66
C PHE A 182 -10.97 5.79 -6.97
N ALA A 183 -11.28 6.26 -5.76
CA ALA A 183 -12.39 5.77 -4.95
C ALA A 183 -12.94 6.91 -4.09
N PRO A 184 -14.23 6.93 -3.76
CA PRO A 184 -14.74 7.85 -2.75
C PRO A 184 -14.04 7.61 -1.40
N ILE A 185 -13.53 8.68 -0.80
CA ILE A 185 -12.89 8.65 0.52
C ILE A 185 -13.58 9.68 1.41
N GLU A 186 -14.20 9.21 2.47
CA GLU A 186 -14.96 10.04 3.39
C GLU A 186 -14.44 9.87 4.82
N ARG A 187 -14.79 10.78 5.72
CA ARG A 187 -14.56 10.59 7.14
C ARG A 187 -15.60 9.65 7.73
N TYR A 188 -15.18 8.78 8.64
CA TYR A 188 -16.13 8.04 9.45
C TYR A 188 -17.00 8.99 10.26
N SER A 189 -18.32 8.83 10.14
CA SER A 189 -19.29 9.60 10.91
C SER A 189 -19.12 9.33 12.41
N GLY A 190 -18.97 10.39 13.19
CA GLY A 190 -18.83 10.30 14.65
C GLY A 190 -17.43 9.91 15.14
N ASP A 191 -16.45 9.78 14.28
CA ASP A 191 -15.04 9.59 14.68
C ASP A 191 -14.38 10.95 14.89
N SER A 192 -13.86 11.19 16.09
CA SER A 192 -13.13 12.43 16.42
C SER A 192 -11.68 12.42 15.94
N GLY A 193 -11.18 11.25 15.48
CA GLY A 193 -9.79 11.01 15.16
C GLY A 193 -9.40 11.25 13.69
N ASP A 194 -10.26 11.84 12.89
CA ASP A 194 -10.00 12.09 11.46
C ASP A 194 -9.75 10.80 10.65
N VAL A 195 -10.42 9.71 11.05
CA VAL A 195 -10.28 8.41 10.40
C VAL A 195 -11.06 8.40 9.10
N GLN A 196 -10.38 8.02 8.02
CA GLN A 196 -10.94 7.97 6.68
C GLN A 196 -11.59 6.59 6.41
N GLN A 197 -12.65 6.59 5.64
CA GLN A 197 -13.30 5.41 5.09
C GLN A 197 -13.10 5.41 3.57
N VAL A 198 -12.56 4.32 3.03
CA VAL A 198 -12.41 4.13 1.58
C VAL A 198 -13.51 3.21 1.06
N SER A 199 -14.23 3.65 0.04
CA SER A 199 -15.30 2.86 -0.59
C SER A 199 -14.72 1.87 -1.61
N TYR A 200 -14.11 0.79 -1.13
CA TYR A 200 -13.50 -0.22 -2.00
C TYR A 200 -14.47 -1.04 -2.84
N ILE A 201 -15.73 -1.13 -2.46
CA ILE A 201 -16.71 -1.98 -3.14
C ILE A 201 -17.41 -1.24 -4.29
N SER A 202 -17.16 0.07 -4.42
CA SER A 202 -17.73 0.87 -5.50
C SER A 202 -17.12 0.59 -6.87
N GLY A 203 -15.85 0.15 -6.89
CA GLY A 203 -15.02 0.21 -8.09
C GLY A 203 -14.68 1.65 -8.48
N GLY A 204 -13.95 1.84 -9.56
CA GLY A 204 -13.59 3.17 -10.02
C GLY A 204 -12.56 3.17 -11.16
N ASP A 205 -12.14 4.36 -11.54
CA ASP A 205 -11.09 4.54 -12.54
C ASP A 205 -9.73 4.03 -12.04
N ALA A 206 -8.97 3.43 -12.94
CA ALA A 206 -7.62 2.95 -12.66
C ALA A 206 -6.64 3.37 -13.76
N TYR A 207 -5.49 3.85 -13.36
CA TYR A 207 -4.38 4.20 -14.24
C TYR A 207 -3.17 3.34 -13.91
N TYR A 208 -2.79 2.50 -14.86
CA TYR A 208 -1.62 1.65 -14.75
C TYR A 208 -0.46 2.24 -15.53
N PHE A 209 0.65 2.49 -14.86
CA PHE A 209 1.87 3.02 -15.44
C PHE A 209 2.97 1.97 -15.43
N SER A 210 3.60 1.78 -16.56
CA SER A 210 4.78 0.94 -16.72
C SER A 210 5.58 1.40 -17.93
N ARG A 211 6.90 1.23 -17.90
CA ARG A 211 7.78 1.54 -19.05
C ARG A 211 7.68 2.97 -19.58
N GLY A 212 7.25 3.93 -18.77
CA GLY A 212 7.06 5.32 -19.16
C GLY A 212 5.79 5.59 -19.97
N ALA A 213 4.85 4.66 -19.95
CA ALA A 213 3.54 4.76 -20.59
C ALA A 213 2.41 4.50 -19.60
N VAL A 214 1.17 4.86 -19.98
CA VAL A 214 -0.02 4.71 -19.16
C VAL A 214 -1.13 3.99 -19.91
N GLN A 215 -1.79 3.05 -19.24
CA GLN A 215 -3.05 2.44 -19.65
C GLN A 215 -4.15 2.87 -18.66
N HIS A 216 -5.23 3.43 -19.17
CA HIS A 216 -6.42 3.74 -18.41
C HIS A 216 -7.39 2.56 -18.48
N GLY A 217 -7.99 2.21 -17.36
CA GLY A 217 -8.98 1.17 -17.21
C GLY A 217 -9.84 1.41 -16.00
N ARG A 218 -10.33 0.35 -15.39
CA ARG A 218 -11.13 0.40 -14.17
C ARG A 218 -10.68 -0.67 -13.20
N TRP A 219 -10.91 -0.42 -11.93
CA TRP A 219 -10.73 -1.42 -10.88
C TRP A 219 -12.07 -1.84 -10.30
N GLU A 220 -12.10 -3.04 -9.75
CA GLU A 220 -13.26 -3.63 -9.08
C GLU A 220 -12.83 -4.41 -7.86
N LYS A 221 -13.69 -4.43 -6.85
CA LYS A 221 -13.56 -5.27 -5.67
C LYS A 221 -14.95 -5.65 -5.18
N ALA A 222 -15.29 -6.94 -5.22
CA ALA A 222 -16.64 -7.41 -4.94
C ALA A 222 -17.00 -7.40 -3.44
N SER A 223 -16.03 -7.59 -2.56
CA SER A 223 -16.17 -7.52 -1.10
C SER A 223 -14.81 -7.30 -0.46
N PRO A 224 -14.72 -7.03 0.86
CA PRO A 224 -13.45 -6.95 1.56
C PRO A 224 -12.56 -8.19 1.41
N GLU A 225 -13.16 -9.36 1.27
CA GLU A 225 -12.46 -10.65 1.15
C GLU A 225 -12.03 -10.97 -0.28
N HIS A 226 -12.63 -10.30 -1.29
CA HIS A 226 -12.27 -10.51 -2.68
C HIS A 226 -11.10 -9.61 -3.08
N PRO A 227 -10.23 -10.07 -4.00
CA PRO A 227 -9.13 -9.26 -4.50
C PRO A 227 -9.62 -8.04 -5.28
N LEU A 228 -8.84 -6.95 -5.22
CA LEU A 228 -8.96 -5.84 -6.14
C LEU A 228 -8.42 -6.29 -7.51
N ARG A 229 -9.24 -6.19 -8.54
CA ARG A 229 -8.87 -6.52 -9.92
C ARG A 229 -8.91 -5.28 -10.79
N VAL A 230 -8.04 -5.25 -11.80
CA VAL A 230 -7.95 -4.13 -12.74
C VAL A 230 -8.22 -4.64 -14.15
N TYR A 231 -9.07 -3.92 -14.86
CA TYR A 231 -9.50 -4.25 -16.22
C TYR A 231 -9.16 -3.10 -17.16
N ASP A 232 -8.80 -3.44 -18.37
CA ASP A 232 -8.61 -2.46 -19.43
C ASP A 232 -9.94 -2.01 -20.04
N LYS A 233 -9.88 -1.12 -21.04
CA LYS A 233 -11.07 -0.58 -21.73
C LYS A 233 -11.86 -1.63 -22.52
N THR A 234 -11.28 -2.80 -22.78
CA THR A 234 -11.97 -3.91 -23.45
C THR A 234 -12.67 -4.83 -22.47
N GLY A 235 -12.46 -4.66 -21.17
CA GLY A 235 -12.96 -5.52 -20.11
C GLY A 235 -12.05 -6.73 -19.83
N ALA A 236 -10.90 -6.82 -20.49
CA ALA A 236 -9.91 -7.84 -20.17
C ALA A 236 -9.12 -7.45 -18.92
N GLN A 237 -8.75 -8.45 -18.10
CA GLN A 237 -7.91 -8.19 -16.93
C GLN A 237 -6.55 -7.65 -17.36
N MET A 238 -6.18 -6.50 -16.83
CA MET A 238 -4.97 -5.79 -17.18
C MET A 238 -3.71 -6.61 -16.82
N LEU A 239 -2.78 -6.72 -17.76
CA LEU A 239 -1.51 -7.42 -17.57
C LEU A 239 -0.49 -6.49 -16.92
N PHE A 240 0.04 -6.88 -15.76
CA PHE A 240 1.06 -6.14 -15.04
C PHE A 240 2.46 -6.67 -15.35
N ASN A 241 3.40 -5.78 -15.64
CA ASN A 241 4.80 -6.14 -15.71
C ASN A 241 5.32 -6.56 -14.33
N ARG A 242 6.19 -7.55 -14.30
CA ARG A 242 6.76 -8.02 -13.02
C ARG A 242 7.70 -6.99 -12.43
N GLY A 243 7.60 -6.85 -11.15
CA GLY A 243 8.43 -5.94 -10.36
C GLY A 243 7.62 -5.29 -9.24
N LYS A 244 8.20 -4.26 -8.65
CA LYS A 244 7.53 -3.51 -7.60
C LYS A 244 6.39 -2.70 -8.16
N THR A 245 5.24 -2.79 -7.53
CA THR A 245 4.09 -1.95 -7.83
C THR A 245 3.83 -0.98 -6.68
N TYR A 246 3.77 0.30 -6.96
CA TYR A 246 3.23 1.30 -6.05
C TYR A 246 1.72 1.36 -6.30
N LEU A 247 0.93 1.07 -5.27
CA LEU A 247 -0.53 1.20 -5.32
C LEU A 247 -0.92 2.48 -4.57
N ALA A 248 -1.58 3.40 -5.26
CA ALA A 248 -2.23 4.56 -4.69
C ALA A 248 -3.75 4.39 -4.78
N ILE A 249 -4.44 4.52 -3.65
CA ILE A 249 -5.87 4.75 -3.62
C ILE A 249 -6.04 6.24 -3.36
N VAL A 250 -6.71 6.92 -4.24
CA VAL A 250 -6.85 8.37 -4.27
C VAL A 250 -8.32 8.73 -4.20
N ASP A 251 -8.65 9.77 -3.45
CA ASP A 251 -10.00 10.32 -3.43
C ASP A 251 -10.41 10.73 -4.85
N ASP A 252 -11.60 10.37 -5.27
CA ASP A 252 -12.10 10.75 -6.60
C ASP A 252 -12.29 12.27 -6.72
N ASP A 253 -12.50 12.99 -5.62
CA ASP A 253 -12.49 14.44 -5.57
C ASP A 253 -11.11 15.05 -5.92
N GLU A 254 -10.03 14.31 -5.74
CA GLU A 254 -8.67 14.74 -6.12
C GLU A 254 -8.32 14.46 -7.59
N TRP A 255 -9.25 13.91 -8.37
CA TRP A 255 -9.05 13.65 -9.79
C TRP A 255 -8.57 14.88 -10.59
N PRO A 256 -9.08 16.11 -10.36
CA PRO A 256 -8.61 17.31 -11.06
C PRO A 256 -7.14 17.65 -10.80
N ASN A 257 -6.59 17.17 -9.69
CA ASN A 257 -5.21 17.39 -9.26
C ASN A 257 -4.25 16.26 -9.67
N PHE A 258 -4.75 15.24 -10.36
CA PHE A 258 -3.97 14.13 -10.89
C PHE A 258 -3.42 14.49 -12.27
N ASN A 259 -2.10 14.39 -12.44
CA ASN A 259 -1.44 14.77 -13.68
C ASN A 259 -0.40 13.72 -14.10
N TYR A 260 -0.30 13.49 -15.40
CA TYR A 260 0.74 12.66 -16.00
C TYR A 260 1.11 13.14 -17.41
N GLN A 261 2.36 12.85 -17.83
CA GLN A 261 2.91 13.21 -19.13
C GLN A 261 3.77 12.09 -19.70
#